data_736e9fd1e14072f159948a9cc19777cf
#
_entry.id   736e9fd1e14072f159948a9cc19777cf
#
_cell.length_a   1.000
_cell.length_b   1.000
_cell.length_c   1.000
_cell.angle_alpha   90.00
_cell.angle_beta   90.00
_cell.angle_gamma   90.00
#
_symmetry.space_group_name_H-M   'P 1'
#
loop_
_entity.id
_entity.type
_entity.pdbx_description
1 polymer ?
#
loop_
_entity_poly.entity_id
_entity_poly.type
_entity_poly.pdbx_seq_one_letter_code
_entity_poly.pdbx_strand_id
1 'polypeptide(L)'
;MTYIETALKREITIDSIITIHYFEYMKDFVFHGESHDFWEFLYVDKGTVLVQADEKQFQLNAGDIVFHEPNEFHSIKSVGNSSPNLVAVSFRTASPAMDFFRRKNCTLTVEERTFISCLINAAKDVFSTPLHIPSIEQVQIRDNAPFGAQQMVLLYLELFLL
;
A
#
# COMPACT_ATOMS: atom_id res chain seq x y z
N MET A 1 31.03 36.60 -0.34
CA MET A 1 29.85 35.96 -0.90
C MET A 1 29.16 35.22 0.23
N THR A 2 27.90 35.53 0.53
CA THR A 2 27.16 34.91 1.64
C THR A 2 26.08 34.02 1.04
N TYR A 3 26.12 32.71 1.37
CA TYR A 3 25.06 31.77 0.98
C TYR A 3 23.97 31.78 2.05
N ILE A 4 22.70 31.71 1.60
CA ILE A 4 21.54 31.68 2.48
C ILE A 4 20.82 30.36 2.23
N GLU A 5 20.57 29.60 3.29
CA GLU A 5 19.85 28.32 3.23
C GLU A 5 18.35 28.56 3.07
N THR A 6 17.70 27.75 2.25
CA THR A 6 16.25 27.68 2.14
C THR A 6 15.77 26.32 2.61
N ALA A 7 15.03 26.28 3.70
CA ALA A 7 14.43 25.06 4.22
C ALA A 7 13.24 24.63 3.36
N LEU A 8 13.18 23.35 3.05
CA LEU A 8 12.05 22.73 2.36
C LEU A 8 11.18 21.93 3.33
N LYS A 9 9.87 22.00 3.13
CA LYS A 9 8.90 21.28 3.95
C LYS A 9 8.74 19.83 3.47
N ARG A 10 8.63 18.90 4.41
CA ARG A 10 8.19 17.54 4.17
C ARG A 10 6.71 17.43 4.54
N GLU A 11 5.86 17.04 3.59
CA GLU A 11 4.43 16.90 3.82
C GLU A 11 4.08 15.52 4.38
N ILE A 12 4.68 14.46 3.82
CA ILE A 12 4.49 13.08 4.24
C ILE A 12 5.84 12.47 4.59
N THR A 13 5.89 11.79 5.72
CA THR A 13 7.03 11.00 6.17
C THR A 13 6.52 9.66 6.66
N ILE A 14 7.04 8.56 6.12
CA ILE A 14 6.68 7.21 6.54
C ILE A 14 7.61 6.75 7.66
N ASP A 15 7.04 6.38 8.80
CA ASP A 15 7.80 5.96 9.98
C ASP A 15 8.23 4.49 9.89
N SER A 16 7.33 3.62 9.41
CA SER A 16 7.60 2.18 9.27
C SER A 16 6.65 1.48 8.29
N ILE A 17 7.11 0.35 7.77
CA ILE A 17 6.30 -0.60 7.00
C ILE A 17 5.92 -1.75 7.93
N ILE A 18 4.65 -2.15 7.91
CA ILE A 18 4.14 -3.34 8.59
C ILE A 18 4.18 -4.52 7.63
N THR A 19 3.46 -4.41 6.52
CA THR A 19 3.45 -5.43 5.47
C THR A 19 3.49 -4.81 4.07
N ILE A 20 4.01 -5.55 3.12
CA ILE A 20 3.88 -5.29 1.69
C ILE A 20 3.50 -6.60 1.05
N HIS A 21 2.36 -6.65 0.39
CA HIS A 21 1.84 -7.82 -0.28
C HIS A 21 1.59 -7.57 -1.76
N TYR A 22 1.90 -8.56 -2.57
CA TYR A 22 1.48 -8.66 -3.96
C TYR A 22 0.93 -10.06 -4.20
N PHE A 23 -0.39 -10.17 -4.28
CA PHE A 23 -1.09 -11.44 -4.36
C PHE A 23 -1.69 -11.69 -5.72
N GLU A 24 -1.67 -12.95 -6.12
CA GLU A 24 -2.56 -13.49 -7.14
C GLU A 24 -3.59 -14.37 -6.44
N TYR A 25 -4.83 -13.91 -6.39
CA TYR A 25 -5.90 -14.67 -5.77
C TYR A 25 -6.60 -15.60 -6.75
N MET A 26 -7.05 -16.74 -6.20
CA MET A 26 -7.97 -17.63 -6.91
C MET A 26 -9.37 -17.01 -6.99
N LYS A 27 -10.19 -17.54 -7.90
CA LYS A 27 -11.64 -17.30 -7.87
C LYS A 27 -12.19 -17.59 -6.48
N ASP A 28 -13.26 -16.92 -6.14
CA ASP A 28 -13.99 -17.15 -4.89
C ASP A 28 -13.18 -16.81 -3.61
N PHE A 29 -12.11 -16.05 -3.75
CA PHE A 29 -11.35 -15.55 -2.59
C PHE A 29 -12.22 -14.63 -1.73
N VAL A 30 -12.20 -14.88 -0.41
CA VAL A 30 -12.84 -14.05 0.62
C VAL A 30 -11.86 -13.82 1.75
N PHE A 31 -11.57 -12.55 2.01
CA PHE A 31 -10.97 -12.09 3.25
C PHE A 31 -12.06 -11.50 4.14
N HIS A 32 -12.29 -12.11 5.28
CA HIS A 32 -13.45 -11.78 6.14
C HIS A 32 -13.33 -10.44 6.85
N GLY A 33 -12.15 -9.86 6.85
CA GLY A 33 -11.90 -8.51 7.32
C GLY A 33 -11.14 -8.44 8.64
N GLU A 34 -10.60 -7.26 8.85
CA GLU A 34 -9.87 -6.87 10.04
C GLU A 34 -10.01 -5.36 10.31
N SER A 35 -9.50 -4.93 11.45
CA SER A 35 -9.34 -3.53 11.81
C SER A 35 -8.01 -3.40 12.56
N HIS A 36 -7.23 -2.40 12.22
CA HIS A 36 -5.91 -2.16 12.80
C HIS A 36 -5.63 -0.66 12.97
N ASP A 37 -4.65 -0.31 13.78
CA ASP A 37 -4.34 1.08 14.17
C ASP A 37 -3.30 1.79 13.27
N PHE A 38 -3.14 1.32 12.04
CA PHE A 38 -2.22 1.87 11.04
C PHE A 38 -2.92 2.06 9.70
N TRP A 39 -2.29 2.78 8.79
CA TRP A 39 -2.76 2.98 7.41
C TRP A 39 -2.49 1.75 6.55
N GLU A 40 -3.43 1.47 5.67
CA GLU A 40 -3.25 0.51 4.58
C GLU A 40 -3.82 1.07 3.28
N PHE A 41 -3.22 0.74 2.16
CA PHE A 41 -3.90 0.86 0.88
C PHE A 41 -4.00 -0.49 0.19
N LEU A 42 -5.08 -0.64 -0.57
CA LEU A 42 -5.32 -1.78 -1.44
C LEU A 42 -5.45 -1.28 -2.88
N TYR A 43 -4.55 -1.72 -3.75
CA TYR A 43 -4.56 -1.44 -5.18
C TYR A 43 -4.91 -2.71 -5.97
N VAL A 44 -5.81 -2.59 -6.94
CA VAL A 44 -6.22 -3.69 -7.83
C VAL A 44 -5.39 -3.61 -9.11
N ASP A 45 -4.40 -4.49 -9.25
CA ASP A 45 -3.57 -4.58 -10.45
C ASP A 45 -4.30 -5.28 -11.60
N LYS A 46 -5.08 -6.31 -11.27
CA LYS A 46 -5.89 -7.07 -12.24
C LYS A 46 -7.17 -7.58 -11.61
N GLY A 47 -8.22 -7.68 -12.42
CA GLY A 47 -9.50 -8.25 -12.00
C GLY A 47 -10.40 -7.24 -11.30
N THR A 48 -11.32 -7.76 -10.50
CA THR A 48 -12.37 -7.00 -9.82
C THR A 48 -12.61 -7.57 -8.44
N VAL A 49 -12.75 -6.69 -7.45
CA VAL A 49 -13.07 -7.07 -6.07
C VAL A 49 -14.20 -6.22 -5.53
N LEU A 50 -14.91 -6.75 -4.55
CA LEU A 50 -15.82 -6.01 -3.69
C LEU A 50 -15.10 -5.75 -2.36
N VAL A 51 -15.00 -4.48 -1.99
CA VAL A 51 -14.39 -4.02 -0.73
C VAL A 51 -15.49 -3.56 0.19
N GLN A 52 -15.38 -3.88 1.46
CA GLN A 52 -16.11 -3.25 2.54
C GLN A 52 -15.18 -2.34 3.33
N ALA A 53 -15.62 -1.14 3.63
CA ALA A 53 -14.97 -0.17 4.51
C ALA A 53 -16.01 0.35 5.49
N ASP A 54 -15.94 -0.11 6.74
CA ASP A 54 -16.99 0.03 7.76
C ASP A 54 -18.35 -0.41 7.21
N GLU A 55 -19.34 0.50 7.12
CA GLU A 55 -20.69 0.22 6.63
C GLU A 55 -20.82 0.32 5.11
N LYS A 56 -19.79 0.80 4.42
CA LYS A 56 -19.83 1.01 2.97
C LYS A 56 -19.30 -0.22 2.23
N GLN A 57 -19.94 -0.53 1.11
CA GLN A 57 -19.44 -1.51 0.16
C GLN A 57 -19.34 -0.87 -1.22
N PHE A 58 -18.25 -1.18 -1.92
CA PHE A 58 -18.03 -0.70 -3.29
C PHE A 58 -17.13 -1.65 -4.06
N GLN A 59 -17.27 -1.63 -5.36
CA GLN A 59 -16.45 -2.42 -6.27
C GLN A 59 -15.21 -1.63 -6.69
N LEU A 60 -14.07 -2.32 -6.72
CA LEU A 60 -12.84 -1.84 -7.33
C LEU A 60 -12.48 -2.72 -8.53
N ASN A 61 -12.07 -2.07 -9.61
CA ASN A 61 -11.60 -2.70 -10.84
C ASN A 61 -10.10 -2.50 -11.01
N ALA A 62 -9.49 -3.18 -11.98
CA ALA A 62 -8.09 -2.98 -12.31
C ALA A 62 -7.76 -1.50 -12.52
N GLY A 63 -6.75 -0.99 -11.82
CA GLY A 63 -6.35 0.40 -11.78
C GLY A 63 -6.90 1.21 -10.59
N ASP A 64 -7.88 0.68 -9.85
CA ASP A 64 -8.45 1.35 -8.70
C ASP A 64 -7.68 1.06 -7.41
N ILE A 65 -7.71 2.03 -6.50
CA ILE A 65 -7.13 1.95 -5.17
C ILE A 65 -8.12 2.44 -4.12
N VAL A 66 -8.02 1.88 -2.92
CA VAL A 66 -8.68 2.38 -1.71
C VAL A 66 -7.66 2.56 -0.60
N PHE A 67 -7.86 3.58 0.24
CA PHE A 67 -7.08 3.81 1.45
C PHE A 67 -7.94 3.50 2.67
N HIS A 68 -7.43 2.64 3.53
CA HIS A 68 -8.01 2.27 4.83
C HIS A 68 -7.32 3.07 5.93
N GLU A 69 -8.09 3.89 6.62
CA GLU A 69 -7.59 4.68 7.74
C GLU A 69 -7.46 3.84 9.02
N PRO A 70 -6.64 4.27 10.00
CA PRO A 70 -6.54 3.55 11.27
C PRO A 70 -7.91 3.32 11.92
N ASN A 71 -8.13 2.08 12.38
CA ASN A 71 -9.35 1.57 13.04
C ASN A 71 -10.58 1.42 12.12
N GLU A 72 -10.47 1.64 10.82
CA GLU A 72 -11.54 1.28 9.88
C GLU A 72 -11.60 -0.24 9.73
N PHE A 73 -12.80 -0.82 9.87
CA PHE A 73 -13.01 -2.22 9.50
C PHE A 73 -13.02 -2.36 7.98
N HIS A 74 -12.24 -3.29 7.45
CA HIS A 74 -12.23 -3.55 6.00
C HIS A 74 -12.18 -5.04 5.70
N SER A 75 -12.85 -5.43 4.62
CA SER A 75 -12.87 -6.78 4.09
C SER A 75 -12.85 -6.75 2.57
N ILE A 76 -12.50 -7.88 1.96
CA ILE A 76 -12.38 -7.97 0.50
C ILE A 76 -12.83 -9.34 0.01
N LYS A 77 -13.51 -9.36 -1.14
CA LYS A 77 -13.84 -10.60 -1.85
C LYS A 77 -13.72 -10.43 -3.35
N SER A 78 -13.36 -11.50 -4.05
CA SER A 78 -13.39 -11.53 -5.52
C SER A 78 -14.83 -11.46 -6.03
N VAL A 79 -15.00 -10.91 -7.24
CA VAL A 79 -16.32 -10.78 -7.89
C VAL A 79 -16.36 -11.60 -9.16
N GLY A 80 -17.43 -12.38 -9.31
CA GLY A 80 -17.69 -13.21 -10.48
C GLY A 80 -16.60 -14.26 -10.71
N ASN A 81 -16.16 -14.41 -11.96
CA ASN A 81 -15.06 -15.32 -12.35
C ASN A 81 -13.67 -14.63 -12.30
N SER A 82 -13.55 -13.49 -11.62
CA SER A 82 -12.30 -12.76 -11.52
C SER A 82 -11.30 -13.49 -10.63
N SER A 83 -10.04 -13.55 -11.09
CA SER A 83 -8.90 -13.92 -10.27
C SER A 83 -8.05 -12.65 -10.10
N PRO A 84 -8.28 -11.87 -9.04
CA PRO A 84 -7.65 -10.58 -8.90
C PRO A 84 -6.18 -10.67 -8.50
N ASN A 85 -5.37 -9.73 -9.01
CA ASN A 85 -4.04 -9.43 -8.50
C ASN A 85 -4.12 -8.15 -7.70
N LEU A 86 -3.65 -8.20 -6.47
CA LEU A 86 -3.77 -7.12 -5.50
C LEU A 86 -2.42 -6.75 -4.91
N VAL A 87 -2.23 -5.46 -4.69
CA VAL A 87 -1.14 -4.92 -3.87
C VAL A 87 -1.74 -4.34 -2.60
N ALA A 88 -1.33 -4.83 -1.44
CA ALA A 88 -1.68 -4.26 -0.14
C ALA A 88 -0.42 -3.80 0.57
N VAL A 89 -0.41 -2.57 1.05
CA VAL A 89 0.73 -1.99 1.77
C VAL A 89 0.24 -1.34 3.05
N SER A 90 0.73 -1.86 4.17
CA SER A 90 0.40 -1.38 5.51
C SER A 90 1.60 -0.64 6.12
N PHE A 91 1.37 0.55 6.64
CA PHE A 91 2.43 1.45 7.09
C PHE A 91 1.98 2.38 8.23
N ARG A 92 2.95 2.91 8.97
CA ARG A 92 2.72 3.95 9.99
C ARG A 92 3.27 5.28 9.53
N THR A 93 2.52 6.32 9.84
CA THR A 93 2.93 7.70 9.67
C THR A 93 2.15 8.59 10.65
N ALA A 94 2.80 9.62 11.15
CA ALA A 94 2.19 10.67 11.95
C ALA A 94 1.89 11.94 11.12
N SER A 95 2.10 11.91 9.80
CA SER A 95 1.94 13.06 8.91
C SER A 95 0.47 13.51 8.82
N PRO A 96 0.12 14.75 9.20
CA PRO A 96 -1.26 15.24 9.12
C PRO A 96 -1.83 15.25 7.69
N ALA A 97 -0.96 15.34 6.67
CA ALA A 97 -1.38 15.30 5.27
C ALA A 97 -2.11 13.99 4.88
N MET A 98 -1.97 12.92 5.68
CA MET A 98 -2.72 11.68 5.49
C MET A 98 -4.24 11.85 5.65
N ASP A 99 -4.72 12.91 6.26
CA ASP A 99 -6.16 13.21 6.31
C ASP A 99 -6.78 13.35 4.91
N PHE A 100 -6.00 13.70 3.91
CA PHE A 100 -6.41 13.72 2.51
C PHE A 100 -6.88 12.34 1.99
N PHE A 101 -6.35 11.27 2.55
CA PHE A 101 -6.62 9.90 2.11
C PHE A 101 -7.78 9.23 2.87
N ARG A 102 -8.35 9.89 3.87
CA ARG A 102 -9.49 9.33 4.62
C ARG A 102 -10.68 9.06 3.71
N ARG A 103 -11.22 7.84 3.78
CA ARG A 103 -12.39 7.40 3.00
C ARG A 103 -12.23 7.60 1.49
N LYS A 104 -10.99 7.55 1.00
CA LYS A 104 -10.67 7.81 -0.40
C LYS A 104 -10.52 6.52 -1.17
N ASN A 105 -11.18 6.48 -2.33
CA ASN A 105 -10.90 5.56 -3.40
C ASN A 105 -10.82 6.34 -4.73
N CYS A 106 -10.01 5.88 -5.65
CA CYS A 106 -9.85 6.52 -6.96
C CYS A 106 -9.20 5.54 -7.96
N THR A 107 -9.20 5.92 -9.22
CA THR A 107 -8.43 5.23 -10.27
C THR A 107 -7.07 5.92 -10.41
N LEU A 108 -6.00 5.13 -10.36
CA LEU A 108 -4.64 5.63 -10.49
C LEU A 108 -4.26 5.93 -11.94
N THR A 109 -3.50 7.00 -12.12
CA THR A 109 -2.82 7.32 -13.37
C THR A 109 -1.74 6.29 -13.69
N VAL A 110 -1.21 6.31 -14.93
CA VAL A 110 -0.08 5.46 -15.32
C VAL A 110 1.17 5.77 -14.50
N GLU A 111 1.40 7.03 -14.17
CA GLU A 111 2.54 7.48 -13.37
C GLU A 111 2.47 6.95 -11.94
N GLU A 112 1.32 7.12 -11.27
CA GLU A 112 1.09 6.61 -9.90
C GLU A 112 1.24 5.09 -9.83
N ARG A 113 0.75 4.35 -10.83
CA ARG A 113 0.98 2.89 -10.93
C ARG A 113 2.44 2.53 -11.09
N THR A 114 3.23 3.36 -11.77
CA THR A 114 4.68 3.17 -11.90
C THR A 114 5.36 3.26 -10.54
N PHE A 115 4.97 4.20 -9.68
CA PHE A 115 5.51 4.29 -8.32
C PHE A 115 5.19 3.07 -7.46
N ILE A 116 3.98 2.49 -7.56
CA ILE A 116 3.66 1.21 -6.92
C ILE A 116 4.58 0.09 -7.43
N SER A 117 4.82 0.01 -8.73
CA SER A 117 5.73 -0.98 -9.31
C SER A 117 7.16 -0.82 -8.80
N CYS A 118 7.65 0.42 -8.68
CA CYS A 118 8.96 0.73 -8.12
C CYS A 118 9.03 0.32 -6.62
N LEU A 119 7.98 0.61 -5.86
CA LEU A 119 7.87 0.22 -4.46
C LEU A 119 7.96 -1.30 -4.27
N ILE A 120 7.19 -2.06 -5.05
CA ILE A 120 7.21 -3.54 -4.99
C ILE A 120 8.58 -4.10 -5.38
N ASN A 121 9.24 -3.55 -6.40
CA ASN A 121 10.58 -3.98 -6.77
C ASN A 121 11.61 -3.66 -5.69
N ALA A 122 11.58 -2.45 -5.11
CA ALA A 122 12.45 -2.09 -3.98
C ALA A 122 12.21 -3.01 -2.77
N ALA A 123 10.96 -3.34 -2.48
CA ALA A 123 10.61 -4.26 -1.39
C ALA A 123 11.22 -5.65 -1.57
N LYS A 124 11.28 -6.18 -2.80
CA LYS A 124 11.91 -7.47 -3.11
C LYS A 124 13.42 -7.48 -2.84
N ASP A 125 14.07 -6.33 -2.98
CA ASP A 125 15.51 -6.19 -2.69
C ASP A 125 15.79 -6.10 -1.19
N VAL A 126 14.85 -5.57 -0.42
CA VAL A 126 15.00 -5.33 1.02
C VAL A 126 14.53 -6.50 1.86
N PHE A 127 13.36 -7.07 1.55
CA PHE A 127 12.73 -8.06 2.41
C PHE A 127 13.02 -9.50 1.97
N SER A 128 13.33 -10.35 2.94
CA SER A 128 13.39 -11.81 2.75
C SER A 128 12.01 -12.46 2.77
N THR A 129 11.03 -11.76 3.35
CA THR A 129 9.65 -12.22 3.45
C THR A 129 9.00 -12.31 2.07
N PRO A 130 8.37 -13.44 1.71
CA PRO A 130 7.63 -13.56 0.46
C PRO A 130 6.44 -12.58 0.40
N LEU A 131 6.30 -11.83 -0.69
CA LEU A 131 5.22 -10.84 -0.83
C LEU A 131 3.85 -11.45 -1.16
N HIS A 132 3.78 -12.72 -1.55
CA HIS A 132 2.57 -13.39 -2.01
C HIS A 132 1.85 -14.22 -0.94
N ILE A 133 2.29 -14.18 0.30
CA ILE A 133 1.70 -14.95 1.40
C ILE A 133 0.83 -14.02 2.27
N PRO A 134 -0.51 -14.15 2.22
CA PRO A 134 -1.42 -13.24 2.92
C PRO A 134 -1.32 -13.27 4.44
N SER A 135 -0.93 -14.40 5.03
CA SER A 135 -0.85 -14.60 6.48
C SER A 135 0.41 -14.00 7.13
N ILE A 136 1.24 -13.31 6.37
CA ILE A 136 2.41 -12.64 6.91
C ILE A 136 1.99 -11.31 7.52
N GLU A 137 2.31 -11.14 8.82
CA GLU A 137 1.98 -9.96 9.61
C GLU A 137 3.20 -9.05 9.87
N GLN A 138 4.38 -9.46 9.42
CA GLN A 138 5.62 -8.69 9.58
C GLN A 138 6.60 -8.98 8.46
N VAL A 139 7.15 -7.95 7.86
CA VAL A 139 8.26 -8.08 6.90
C VAL A 139 9.60 -8.20 7.64
N GLN A 140 10.51 -9.03 7.10
CA GLN A 140 11.85 -9.23 7.62
C GLN A 140 12.88 -8.69 6.63
N ILE A 141 13.78 -7.85 7.11
CA ILE A 141 14.86 -7.28 6.32
C ILE A 141 15.91 -8.38 6.06
N ARG A 142 16.43 -8.45 4.84
CA ARG A 142 17.54 -9.34 4.49
C ARG A 142 18.82 -8.91 5.19
N ASP A 143 19.62 -9.85 5.66
CA ASP A 143 20.93 -9.55 6.26
C ASP A 143 21.87 -8.83 5.29
N ASN A 144 21.74 -9.09 3.99
CA ASN A 144 22.55 -8.53 2.92
C ASN A 144 21.81 -7.48 2.08
N ALA A 145 20.81 -6.79 2.65
CA ALA A 145 20.10 -5.73 1.93
C ALA A 145 21.10 -4.65 1.45
N PRO A 146 21.01 -4.21 0.19
CA PRO A 146 21.93 -3.21 -0.36
C PRO A 146 21.88 -1.89 0.41
N PHE A 147 22.99 -1.14 0.40
CA PHE A 147 23.04 0.20 0.98
C PHE A 147 21.93 1.09 0.42
N GLY A 148 21.17 1.73 1.29
CA GLY A 148 20.09 2.64 0.93
C GLY A 148 18.80 1.96 0.47
N ALA A 149 18.76 0.64 0.31
CA ALA A 149 17.59 -0.08 -0.19
C ALA A 149 16.35 0.11 0.70
N GLN A 150 16.50 0.09 2.02
CA GLN A 150 15.39 0.34 2.96
C GLN A 150 14.82 1.75 2.77
N GLN A 151 15.70 2.76 2.61
CA GLN A 151 15.26 4.13 2.37
C GLN A 151 14.55 4.27 1.02
N MET A 152 14.94 3.51 0.00
CA MET A 152 14.26 3.52 -1.30
C MET A 152 12.81 3.03 -1.19
N VAL A 153 12.51 2.05 -0.33
CA VAL A 153 11.13 1.61 -0.05
C VAL A 153 10.32 2.78 0.52
N LEU A 154 10.85 3.49 1.52
CA LEU A 154 10.19 4.66 2.11
C LEU A 154 10.00 5.77 1.09
N LEU A 155 11.02 6.10 0.31
CA LEU A 155 10.96 7.16 -0.70
C LEU A 155 9.94 6.86 -1.82
N TYR A 156 9.86 5.63 -2.32
CA TYR A 156 8.85 5.27 -3.32
C TYR A 156 7.44 5.33 -2.75
N LEU A 157 7.23 4.93 -1.49
CA LEU A 157 5.94 5.06 -0.84
C LEU A 157 5.56 6.53 -0.62
N GLU A 158 6.49 7.34 -0.12
CA GLU A 158 6.29 8.79 0.05
C GLU A 158 6.00 9.47 -1.30
N LEU A 159 6.77 9.15 -2.34
CA LEU A 159 6.58 9.71 -3.69
C LEU A 159 5.22 9.31 -4.28
N PHE A 160 4.77 8.09 -4.03
CA PHE A 160 3.45 7.62 -4.45
C PHE A 160 2.30 8.40 -3.76
N LEU A 161 2.49 8.76 -2.49
CA LEU A 161 1.48 9.47 -1.70
C LEU A 161 1.46 11.00 -1.95
N LEU A 162 2.51 11.56 -2.57
CA LEU A 162 2.64 12.99 -2.91
C LEU A 162 2.05 13.31 -4.28
#